data_7405cf2cd100f9b11dd82665cd48f0fc
#
_entry.id   7405cf2cd100f9b11dd82665cd48f0fc
#
_cell.length_a   1.000
_cell.length_b   1.000
_cell.length_c   1.000
_cell.angle_alpha   90.00
_cell.angle_beta   90.00
_cell.angle_gamma   90.00
#
_symmetry.space_group_name_H-M   'P 1'
#
loop_
_entity.id
_entity.type
_entity.pdbx_description
1 polymer ?
#
loop_
_entity_poly.entity_id
_entity_poly.type
_entity_poly.pdbx_seq_one_letter_code
_entity_poly.pdbx_strand_id
1 'polypeptide(L)'
;MALPKLADLLLAGKRRALHLEMRDTYARTARFDAWKAGSTEGRAEADAEWRALLAPLVENGADIRRLRIVSEPITEYVRYEYEVTPLANLAAGEAVRWLSRDQASDLRLPGNDFWLIDDALLFNLSGGDGEWLGVQPNDDPGVIAFCLDSFETAWARAVDHSNYRPA
;
A
#
# COMPACT_ATOMS: atom_id res chain seq x y z
N MET A 1 12.09 12.53 -20.05
CA MET A 1 10.95 12.98 -19.25
C MET A 1 11.15 12.46 -17.84
N ALA A 2 10.95 13.30 -16.82
CA ALA A 2 11.07 12.86 -15.43
C ALA A 2 9.97 11.83 -15.12
N LEU A 3 10.30 10.80 -14.32
CA LEU A 3 9.31 9.84 -13.83
C LEU A 3 8.27 10.56 -12.95
N PRO A 4 6.99 10.19 -13.05
CA PRO A 4 5.96 10.79 -12.21
C PRO A 4 6.26 10.47 -10.73
N LYS A 5 6.14 11.48 -9.88
CA LYS A 5 6.26 11.29 -8.44
C LYS A 5 4.92 10.83 -7.88
N LEU A 6 4.93 9.82 -7.01
CA LEU A 6 3.73 9.32 -6.34
C LEU A 6 2.92 10.45 -5.68
N ALA A 7 3.61 11.37 -4.99
CA ALA A 7 2.98 12.51 -4.33
C ALA A 7 2.19 13.39 -5.31
N ASP A 8 2.76 13.69 -6.49
CA ASP A 8 2.10 14.52 -7.49
C ASP A 8 0.83 13.85 -8.03
N LEU A 9 0.87 12.53 -8.23
CA LEU A 9 -0.29 11.75 -8.67
C LEU A 9 -1.38 11.68 -7.61
N LEU A 10 -1.02 11.51 -6.34
CA LEU A 10 -1.99 11.50 -5.22
C LEU A 10 -2.68 12.85 -5.09
N LEU A 11 -1.92 13.95 -5.16
CA LEU A 11 -2.47 15.30 -5.08
C LEU A 11 -3.38 15.66 -6.28
N ALA A 12 -3.11 15.08 -7.46
CA ALA A 12 -3.90 15.31 -8.67
C ALA A 12 -5.07 14.33 -8.85
N GLY A 13 -5.07 13.21 -8.14
CA GLY A 13 -6.03 12.14 -8.25
C GLY A 13 -7.47 12.56 -7.92
N LYS A 14 -8.47 11.93 -8.57
CA LYS A 14 -9.88 12.31 -8.46
C LYS A 14 -10.82 11.17 -8.10
N ARG A 15 -10.54 9.95 -8.58
CA ARG A 15 -11.49 8.84 -8.56
C ARG A 15 -11.08 7.70 -7.65
N ARG A 16 -9.80 7.34 -7.70
CA ARG A 16 -9.27 6.20 -6.94
C ARG A 16 -7.77 6.32 -6.68
N ALA A 17 -7.35 5.68 -5.60
CA ALA A 17 -5.97 5.34 -5.31
C ALA A 17 -5.94 3.93 -4.70
N LEU A 18 -5.48 2.95 -5.47
CA LEU A 18 -5.38 1.55 -5.05
C LEU A 18 -3.91 1.18 -4.88
N HIS A 19 -3.57 0.60 -3.74
CA HIS A 19 -2.21 0.14 -3.45
C HIS A 19 -2.21 -1.34 -3.08
N LEU A 20 -1.48 -2.14 -3.87
CA LEU A 20 -1.22 -3.55 -3.57
C LEU A 20 0.18 -3.70 -3.01
N GLU A 21 0.29 -4.30 -1.83
CA GLU A 21 1.53 -4.66 -1.15
C GLU A 21 1.58 -6.19 -0.98
N MET A 22 2.65 -6.83 -1.46
CA MET A 22 2.79 -8.29 -1.45
C MET A 22 4.06 -8.78 -0.77
N ARG A 23 4.82 -7.89 -0.15
CA ARG A 23 6.09 -8.23 0.51
C ARG A 23 5.90 -8.31 2.03
N ASP A 24 6.66 -9.20 2.66
CA ASP A 24 6.67 -9.38 4.11
C ASP A 24 7.73 -8.49 4.81
N THR A 25 8.50 -7.75 4.02
CA THR A 25 9.45 -6.74 4.50
C THR A 25 9.73 -5.72 3.41
N TYR A 26 10.03 -4.50 3.83
CA TYR A 26 10.42 -3.40 2.97
C TYR A 26 11.72 -2.78 3.47
N ALA A 27 12.26 -1.80 2.72
CA ALA A 27 13.46 -1.08 3.13
C ALA A 27 13.30 -0.53 4.55
N ARG A 28 14.35 -0.65 5.34
CA ARG A 28 14.41 -0.17 6.71
C ARG A 28 14.25 1.35 6.74
N THR A 29 13.31 1.83 7.52
CA THR A 29 13.03 3.26 7.69
C THR A 29 13.31 3.71 9.13
N ALA A 30 13.59 5.00 9.31
CA ALA A 30 13.74 5.57 10.65
C ALA A 30 12.50 5.37 11.53
N ARG A 31 11.30 5.36 10.93
CA ARG A 31 10.05 5.10 11.65
C ARG A 31 9.93 3.67 12.15
N PHE A 32 10.35 2.70 11.35
CA PHE A 32 10.40 1.30 11.78
C PHE A 32 11.40 1.12 12.92
N ASP A 33 12.58 1.75 12.82
CA ASP A 33 13.59 1.71 13.89
C ASP A 33 13.10 2.36 15.18
N ALA A 34 12.42 3.49 15.09
CA ALA A 34 11.79 4.14 16.25
C ALA A 34 10.74 3.24 16.90
N TRP A 35 9.86 2.61 16.09
CA TRP A 35 8.87 1.65 16.62
C TRP A 35 9.54 0.48 17.33
N LYS A 36 10.59 -0.12 16.77
CA LYS A 36 11.37 -1.19 17.42
C LYS A 36 11.96 -0.75 18.76
N ALA A 37 12.36 0.50 18.87
CA ALA A 37 12.86 1.10 20.11
C ALA A 37 11.74 1.52 21.09
N GLY A 38 10.47 1.28 20.76
CA GLY A 38 9.33 1.73 21.56
C GLY A 38 9.08 3.24 21.51
N SER A 39 9.66 3.95 20.52
CA SER A 39 9.51 5.39 20.33
C SER A 39 8.38 5.70 19.35
N THR A 40 7.68 6.81 19.59
CA THR A 40 6.70 7.40 18.68
C THR A 40 7.21 8.67 17.99
N GLU A 41 8.49 8.98 18.14
CA GLU A 41 9.12 10.17 17.58
C GLU A 41 8.92 10.24 16.04
N GLY A 42 8.56 11.41 15.55
CA GLY A 42 8.31 11.67 14.13
C GLY A 42 7.04 11.03 13.55
N ARG A 43 6.28 10.24 14.34
CA ARG A 43 5.07 9.56 13.84
C ARG A 43 3.98 10.54 13.50
N ALA A 44 3.66 11.46 14.38
CA ALA A 44 2.57 12.42 14.19
C ALA A 44 2.77 13.30 12.95
N GLU A 45 4.01 13.74 12.72
CA GLU A 45 4.41 14.54 11.56
C GLU A 45 4.24 13.72 10.26
N ALA A 46 4.73 12.48 10.24
CA ALA A 46 4.62 11.60 9.08
C ALA A 46 3.17 11.22 8.77
N ASP A 47 2.36 10.97 9.79
CA ASP A 47 0.92 10.69 9.62
C ASP A 47 0.18 11.93 9.11
N ALA A 48 0.56 13.14 9.55
CA ALA A 48 0.01 14.39 9.05
C ALA A 48 0.39 14.66 7.58
N GLU A 49 1.64 14.40 7.20
CA GLU A 49 2.11 14.50 5.81
C GLU A 49 1.33 13.53 4.90
N TRP A 50 1.17 12.28 5.32
CA TRP A 50 0.41 11.27 4.56
C TRP A 50 -1.05 11.68 4.39
N ARG A 51 -1.69 12.14 5.47
CA ARG A 51 -3.06 12.66 5.44
C ARG A 51 -3.21 13.84 4.49
N ALA A 52 -2.23 14.76 4.46
CA ALA A 52 -2.24 15.89 3.55
C ALA A 52 -2.16 15.46 2.07
N LEU A 53 -1.38 14.42 1.76
CA LEU A 53 -1.30 13.86 0.40
C LEU A 53 -2.62 13.23 -0.07
N LEU A 54 -3.38 12.62 0.84
CA LEU A 54 -4.66 11.97 0.51
C LEU A 54 -5.85 12.93 0.57
N ALA A 55 -5.71 14.09 1.20
CA ALA A 55 -6.82 15.02 1.44
C ALA A 55 -7.61 15.37 0.16
N PRO A 56 -7.00 15.69 -1.00
CA PRO A 56 -7.76 15.97 -2.21
C PRO A 56 -8.59 14.78 -2.71
N LEU A 57 -8.07 13.56 -2.59
CA LEU A 57 -8.79 12.33 -2.93
C LEU A 57 -9.99 12.12 -1.99
N VAL A 58 -9.80 12.31 -0.69
CA VAL A 58 -10.87 12.21 0.32
C VAL A 58 -11.96 13.25 0.06
N GLU A 59 -11.59 14.50 -0.21
CA GLU A 59 -12.52 15.58 -0.53
C GLU A 59 -13.34 15.31 -1.80
N ASN A 60 -12.75 14.62 -2.78
CA ASN A 60 -13.43 14.19 -4.00
C ASN A 60 -14.31 12.94 -3.80
N GLY A 61 -14.31 12.31 -2.63
CA GLY A 61 -15.01 11.04 -2.38
C GLY A 61 -14.40 9.87 -3.17
N ALA A 62 -13.10 9.90 -3.43
CA ALA A 62 -12.40 8.87 -4.17
C ALA A 62 -12.38 7.52 -3.43
N ASP A 63 -12.25 6.43 -4.18
CA ASP A 63 -12.03 5.09 -3.67
C ASP A 63 -10.54 4.91 -3.30
N ILE A 64 -10.22 4.94 -2.01
CA ILE A 64 -8.84 4.86 -1.51
C ILE A 64 -8.67 3.55 -0.74
N ARG A 65 -7.96 2.60 -1.32
CA ARG A 65 -7.83 1.25 -0.73
C ARG A 65 -6.39 0.76 -0.76
N ARG A 66 -6.01 0.08 0.33
CA ARG A 66 -4.73 -0.62 0.48
C ARG A 66 -4.97 -2.09 0.80
N LEU A 67 -4.37 -2.97 0.01
CA LEU A 67 -4.42 -4.41 0.21
C LEU A 67 -3.02 -4.93 0.52
N ARG A 68 -2.89 -5.63 1.64
CA ARG A 68 -1.65 -6.30 2.05
C ARG A 68 -1.83 -7.81 1.99
N ILE A 69 -1.01 -8.46 1.16
CA ILE A 69 -0.90 -9.92 1.11
C ILE A 69 0.35 -10.30 1.89
N VAL A 70 0.16 -11.01 3.00
CA VAL A 70 1.21 -11.29 3.97
C VAL A 70 1.36 -12.77 4.27
N SER A 71 2.58 -13.23 4.52
CA SER A 71 2.84 -14.56 5.03
C SER A 71 2.56 -14.64 6.53
N GLU A 72 2.04 -15.76 7.00
CA GLU A 72 1.83 -16.03 8.43
C GLU A 72 2.67 -17.25 8.86
N PRO A 73 3.28 -17.21 10.04
CA PRO A 73 3.29 -16.12 11.02
C PRO A 73 3.96 -14.85 10.48
N ILE A 74 3.39 -13.71 10.84
CA ILE A 74 3.83 -12.41 10.30
C ILE A 74 5.24 -12.03 10.76
N THR A 75 5.96 -11.30 9.92
CA THR A 75 7.25 -10.72 10.25
C THR A 75 7.11 -9.57 11.26
N GLU A 76 8.22 -9.17 11.87
CA GLU A 76 8.28 -7.98 12.73
C GLU A 76 7.89 -6.71 11.96
N TYR A 77 8.27 -6.61 10.68
CA TYR A 77 7.89 -5.49 9.83
C TYR A 77 6.37 -5.42 9.57
N VAL A 78 5.76 -6.54 9.26
CA VAL A 78 4.30 -6.63 9.08
C VAL A 78 3.56 -6.32 10.38
N ARG A 79 4.09 -6.71 11.53
CA ARG A 79 3.54 -6.34 12.84
C ARG A 79 3.57 -4.82 13.05
N TYR A 80 4.68 -4.18 12.70
CA TYR A 80 4.80 -2.73 12.71
C TYR A 80 3.71 -2.10 11.82
N GLU A 81 3.57 -2.55 10.58
CA GLU A 81 2.54 -2.04 9.68
C GLU A 81 1.12 -2.22 10.24
N TYR A 82 0.86 -3.39 10.84
CA TYR A 82 -0.44 -3.66 11.46
C TYR A 82 -0.74 -2.69 12.60
N GLU A 83 0.21 -2.45 13.48
CA GLU A 83 0.04 -1.58 14.66
C GLU A 83 -0.11 -0.09 14.30
N VAL A 84 0.56 0.39 13.24
CA VAL A 84 0.47 1.80 12.84
C VAL A 84 -0.70 2.09 11.91
N THR A 85 -1.29 1.09 11.28
CA THR A 85 -2.38 1.25 10.30
C THR A 85 -3.54 2.11 10.79
N PRO A 86 -4.06 2.00 12.03
CA PRO A 86 -5.18 2.81 12.47
C PRO A 86 -4.91 4.32 12.41
N LEU A 87 -3.73 4.75 12.84
CA LEU A 87 -3.38 6.16 12.89
C LEU A 87 -2.78 6.68 11.58
N ALA A 88 -2.01 5.86 10.89
CA ALA A 88 -1.38 6.25 9.64
C ALA A 88 -2.36 6.17 8.44
N ASN A 89 -2.99 5.02 8.25
CA ASN A 89 -3.75 4.75 7.02
C ASN A 89 -5.26 5.03 7.18
N LEU A 90 -5.92 4.41 8.18
CA LEU A 90 -7.36 4.57 8.37
C LEU A 90 -7.72 6.02 8.69
N ALA A 91 -6.95 6.68 9.55
CA ALA A 91 -7.16 8.09 9.88
C ALA A 91 -6.91 9.04 8.70
N ALA A 92 -6.16 8.62 7.69
CA ALA A 92 -5.94 9.37 6.46
C ALA A 92 -7.03 9.13 5.40
N GLY A 93 -7.97 8.21 5.65
CA GLY A 93 -9.09 7.92 4.76
C GLY A 93 -8.91 6.69 3.87
N GLU A 94 -7.86 5.88 4.08
CA GLU A 94 -7.71 4.61 3.39
C GLU A 94 -8.63 3.52 4.00
N ALA A 95 -9.23 2.69 3.17
CA ALA A 95 -9.70 1.37 3.61
C ALA A 95 -8.53 0.38 3.48
N VAL A 96 -8.28 -0.40 4.53
CA VAL A 96 -7.16 -1.36 4.56
C VAL A 96 -7.68 -2.76 4.81
N ARG A 97 -7.28 -3.69 3.93
CA ARG A 97 -7.54 -5.13 4.08
C ARG A 97 -6.26 -5.94 4.06
N TRP A 98 -6.35 -7.11 4.68
CA TRP A 98 -5.27 -8.08 4.81
C TRP A 98 -5.71 -9.41 4.23
N LEU A 99 -4.80 -10.06 3.50
CA LEU A 99 -5.00 -11.40 2.95
C LEU A 99 -3.79 -12.26 3.29
N SER A 100 -4.01 -13.38 3.96
CA SER A 100 -2.96 -14.36 4.22
C SER A 100 -2.52 -14.99 2.89
N ARG A 101 -1.22 -15.14 2.69
CA ARG A 101 -0.62 -15.57 1.41
C ARG A 101 -1.07 -16.95 0.96
N ASP A 102 -1.33 -17.87 1.89
CA ASP A 102 -1.86 -19.19 1.59
C ASP A 102 -3.24 -19.14 0.92
N GLN A 103 -4.06 -18.12 1.26
CA GLN A 103 -5.35 -17.87 0.63
C GLN A 103 -5.26 -17.11 -0.70
N ALA A 104 -4.06 -16.67 -1.07
CA ALA A 104 -3.78 -15.99 -2.33
C ALA A 104 -3.09 -16.90 -3.37
N SER A 105 -2.84 -18.17 -3.05
CA SER A 105 -2.03 -19.07 -3.88
C SER A 105 -2.58 -19.31 -5.29
N ASP A 106 -3.89 -19.25 -5.48
CA ASP A 106 -4.58 -19.42 -6.76
C ASP A 106 -4.94 -18.12 -7.47
N LEU A 107 -4.54 -16.97 -6.91
CA LEU A 107 -4.81 -15.66 -7.50
C LEU A 107 -3.80 -15.32 -8.61
N ARG A 108 -4.30 -14.65 -9.63
CA ARG A 108 -3.46 -14.06 -10.67
C ARG A 108 -3.03 -12.68 -10.20
N LEU A 109 -1.78 -12.56 -9.78
CA LEU A 109 -1.21 -11.32 -9.24
C LEU A 109 -0.07 -10.83 -10.11
N PRO A 110 0.16 -9.50 -10.19
CA PRO A 110 1.34 -8.95 -10.86
C PRO A 110 2.62 -9.32 -10.12
N GLY A 111 3.77 -9.21 -10.81
CA GLY A 111 5.07 -9.56 -10.25
C GLY A 111 5.61 -8.58 -9.21
N ASN A 112 5.07 -7.36 -9.15
CA ASN A 112 5.50 -6.31 -8.23
C ASN A 112 4.29 -5.65 -7.56
N ASP A 113 4.53 -5.06 -6.39
CA ASP A 113 3.61 -4.14 -5.76
C ASP A 113 3.31 -2.97 -6.70
N PHE A 114 2.12 -2.38 -6.59
CA PHE A 114 1.77 -1.25 -7.43
C PHE A 114 0.88 -0.21 -6.74
N TRP A 115 0.90 0.98 -7.31
CA TRP A 115 -0.12 2.00 -7.14
C TRP A 115 -0.91 2.16 -8.44
N LEU A 116 -2.24 2.20 -8.34
CA LEU A 116 -3.12 2.62 -9.43
C LEU A 116 -3.89 3.85 -8.96
N ILE A 117 -3.50 5.03 -9.48
CA ILE A 117 -4.12 6.32 -9.15
C ILE A 117 -4.84 6.81 -10.40
N ASP A 118 -6.16 6.86 -10.33
CA ASP A 118 -7.02 6.99 -11.52
C ASP A 118 -6.64 5.96 -12.59
N ASP A 119 -6.01 6.38 -13.68
CA ASP A 119 -5.52 5.50 -14.74
C ASP A 119 -3.98 5.44 -14.82
N ALA A 120 -3.30 6.05 -13.84
CA ALA A 120 -1.83 6.01 -13.75
C ALA A 120 -1.38 4.79 -12.93
N LEU A 121 -0.75 3.82 -13.59
CA LEU A 121 -0.19 2.63 -12.97
C LEU A 121 1.31 2.80 -12.72
N LEU A 122 1.74 2.59 -11.49
CA LEU A 122 3.14 2.61 -11.07
C LEU A 122 3.49 1.30 -10.36
N PHE A 123 4.33 0.47 -10.95
CA PHE A 123 4.93 -0.66 -10.24
C PHE A 123 6.06 -0.19 -9.34
N ASN A 124 6.12 -0.69 -8.11
CA ASN A 124 7.25 -0.49 -7.20
C ASN A 124 8.33 -1.51 -7.49
N LEU A 125 9.54 -1.04 -7.76
CA LEU A 125 10.70 -1.89 -8.00
C LEU A 125 11.56 -1.99 -6.73
N SER A 126 11.96 -3.20 -6.40
CA SER A 126 12.85 -3.47 -5.27
C SER A 126 14.02 -4.34 -5.71
N GLY A 127 15.19 -4.10 -5.14
CA GLY A 127 16.34 -4.96 -5.28
C GLY A 127 16.17 -6.31 -4.57
N GLY A 128 17.08 -7.25 -4.82
CA GLY A 128 17.08 -8.54 -4.15
C GLY A 128 17.29 -8.46 -2.64
N ASP A 129 17.87 -7.38 -2.16
CA ASP A 129 18.07 -7.03 -0.75
C ASP A 129 16.84 -6.33 -0.11
N GLY A 130 15.79 -6.04 -0.90
CA GLY A 130 14.58 -5.35 -0.44
C GLY A 130 14.63 -3.82 -0.53
N GLU A 131 15.79 -3.24 -0.92
CA GLU A 131 15.89 -1.79 -1.12
C GLU A 131 14.98 -1.32 -2.25
N TRP A 132 14.34 -0.16 -2.05
CA TRP A 132 13.51 0.45 -3.07
C TRP A 132 14.37 1.04 -4.19
N LEU A 133 14.11 0.62 -5.43
CA LEU A 133 14.86 1.05 -6.62
C LEU A 133 14.14 2.12 -7.45
N GLY A 134 12.87 2.37 -7.16
CA GLY A 134 12.07 3.34 -7.90
C GLY A 134 10.72 2.81 -8.34
N VAL A 135 10.10 3.52 -9.26
CA VAL A 135 8.82 3.14 -9.84
C VAL A 135 8.96 2.90 -11.35
N GLN A 136 8.16 1.97 -11.86
CA GLN A 136 8.01 1.70 -13.28
C GLN A 136 6.59 2.08 -13.71
N PRO A 137 6.41 3.21 -14.42
CA PRO A 137 5.12 3.57 -14.98
C PRO A 137 4.71 2.60 -16.08
N ASN A 138 3.41 2.36 -16.19
CA ASN A 138 2.85 1.56 -17.28
C ASN A 138 1.51 2.17 -17.71
N ASP A 139 1.35 2.42 -19.00
CA ASP A 139 0.16 3.02 -19.63
C ASP A 139 -0.59 2.06 -20.56
N ASP A 140 -0.19 0.79 -20.61
CA ASP A 140 -0.88 -0.23 -21.39
C ASP A 140 -2.26 -0.52 -20.75
N PRO A 141 -3.37 -0.30 -21.47
CA PRO A 141 -4.70 -0.53 -20.92
C PRO A 141 -4.96 -1.97 -20.50
N GLY A 142 -4.33 -2.95 -21.16
CA GLY A 142 -4.45 -4.37 -20.81
C GLY A 142 -3.74 -4.68 -19.48
N VAL A 143 -2.58 -4.07 -19.24
CA VAL A 143 -1.85 -4.22 -17.96
C VAL A 143 -2.60 -3.53 -16.83
N ILE A 144 -3.14 -2.33 -17.06
CA ILE A 144 -3.97 -1.61 -16.08
C ILE A 144 -5.20 -2.44 -15.71
N ALA A 145 -5.90 -2.97 -16.71
CA ALA A 145 -7.08 -3.82 -16.49
C ALA A 145 -6.72 -5.09 -15.71
N PHE A 146 -5.59 -5.73 -16.02
CA PHE A 146 -5.08 -6.89 -15.27
C PHE A 146 -4.78 -6.57 -13.81
N CYS A 147 -4.10 -5.45 -13.53
CA CYS A 147 -3.79 -5.04 -12.16
C CYS A 147 -5.05 -4.71 -11.37
N LEU A 148 -6.02 -4.03 -12.00
CA LEU A 148 -7.31 -3.73 -11.38
C LEU A 148 -8.09 -5.01 -11.05
N ASP A 149 -8.20 -5.96 -11.98
CA ASP A 149 -8.87 -7.24 -11.77
C ASP A 149 -8.20 -8.06 -10.67
N SER A 150 -6.87 -8.11 -10.66
CA SER A 150 -6.07 -8.75 -9.61
C SER A 150 -6.36 -8.16 -8.24
N PHE A 151 -6.38 -6.83 -8.15
CA PHE A 151 -6.69 -6.11 -6.91
C PHE A 151 -8.11 -6.44 -6.42
N GLU A 152 -9.11 -6.32 -7.27
CA GLU A 152 -10.51 -6.55 -6.90
C GLU A 152 -10.76 -8.00 -6.48
N THR A 153 -10.17 -8.96 -7.19
CA THR A 153 -10.30 -10.39 -6.85
C THR A 153 -9.67 -10.69 -5.48
N ALA A 154 -8.48 -10.16 -5.21
CA ALA A 154 -7.83 -10.33 -3.92
C ALA A 154 -8.55 -9.56 -2.80
N TRP A 155 -9.02 -8.34 -3.09
CA TRP A 155 -9.78 -7.52 -2.15
C TRP A 155 -11.05 -8.22 -1.65
N ALA A 156 -11.75 -8.92 -2.53
CA ALA A 156 -12.97 -9.65 -2.19
C ALA A 156 -12.73 -10.79 -1.18
N ARG A 157 -11.53 -11.37 -1.17
CA ARG A 157 -11.13 -12.42 -0.20
C ARG A 157 -10.55 -11.85 1.10
N ALA A 158 -10.04 -10.64 1.05
CA ALA A 158 -9.29 -10.03 2.13
C ALA A 158 -10.20 -9.59 3.29
N VAL A 159 -9.62 -9.52 4.48
CA VAL A 159 -10.30 -9.18 5.73
C VAL A 159 -10.00 -7.74 6.09
N ASP A 160 -11.03 -6.97 6.47
CA ASP A 160 -10.87 -5.59 6.96
C ASP A 160 -9.93 -5.55 8.17
N HIS A 161 -9.14 -4.48 8.28
CA HIS A 161 -8.17 -4.32 9.36
C HIS A 161 -8.79 -4.50 10.75
N SER A 162 -10.00 -4.01 10.97
CA SER A 162 -10.71 -4.13 12.25
C SER A 162 -10.99 -5.58 12.66
N ASN A 163 -11.12 -6.49 11.68
CA ASN A 163 -11.43 -7.90 11.88
C ASN A 163 -10.22 -8.82 11.73
N TYR A 164 -9.15 -8.35 11.06
CA TYR A 164 -7.95 -9.14 10.85
C TYR A 164 -7.19 -9.32 12.17
N ARG A 165 -6.75 -10.54 12.42
CA ARG A 165 -5.91 -10.91 13.57
C ARG A 165 -4.72 -11.69 13.02
N PRO A 166 -3.53 -11.06 12.99
CA PRO A 166 -2.34 -11.74 12.48
C PRO A 166 -1.93 -12.90 13.37
N ALA A 167 -1.54 -13.99 12.75
CA ALA A 167 -0.99 -15.16 13.43
C ALA A 167 0.53 -15.11 13.54
#